data_7fd9123bb2b268935b5c61778e46a69c
#
_entry.id   7fd9123bb2b268935b5c61778e46a69c
#
_cell.length_a   1.000
_cell.length_b   1.000
_cell.length_c   1.000
_cell.angle_alpha   90.00
_cell.angle_beta   90.00
_cell.angle_gamma   90.00
#
_symmetry.space_group_name_H-M   'P 1'
#
loop_
_entity.id
_entity.type
_entity.pdbx_description
1 polymer ?
#
loop_
_entity_poly.entity_id
_entity_poly.type
_entity_poly.pdbx_seq_one_letter_code
_entity_poly.pdbx_strand_id
1 'polypeptide(L)'
;MIANVPTDKAVLEKWLKAGYVYQNELFPTKAGTPQGGIISPVLANMTLDGLEARLAEKFPRAKTTGLKMNMVRYADDFIITGRTKEWLENEIKPVVVEFLAERGLVLSPEKTKITHIKDGFDFLGWNIRKYDGKLLMKPSKANVKAHLDKIRDIIMGHKAVKQAELIRMLNPVLRGWANYHSHVVAKEAFARVDNQVWSMLWRWAVRRHPNKGARWVKEKYFQTQGTRNWVFAANEEKEDGIGRELVLLKEADTPIQRHIKIKADANPHDPKWEQYFEARWGRKMLNSARGRAKLYRVWLRQEGICRSCQEPIMLGSPWDVRHTVKRTDGGTDAASNLQLHHLNCRRVN
;
A
#
# COMPACT_ATOMS: atom_id res chain seq x y z
N MET A 1 9.69 -0.10 -29.20
CA MET A 1 8.97 -0.16 -27.92
C MET A 1 7.80 -1.13 -27.90
N ILE A 2 6.90 -1.09 -28.88
CA ILE A 2 5.66 -1.90 -28.92
C ILE A 2 5.77 -3.07 -29.92
N ALA A 3 6.97 -3.39 -30.43
CA ALA A 3 7.15 -4.39 -31.49
C ALA A 3 6.64 -5.79 -31.09
N ASN A 4 6.82 -6.15 -29.82
CA ASN A 4 6.48 -7.47 -29.28
C ASN A 4 5.16 -7.49 -28.49
N VAL A 5 4.42 -6.37 -28.44
CA VAL A 5 3.13 -6.31 -27.75
C VAL A 5 2.02 -6.52 -28.77
N PRO A 6 1.12 -7.51 -28.59
CA PRO A 6 0.00 -7.77 -29.48
C PRO A 6 -1.06 -6.67 -29.32
N THR A 7 -0.79 -5.49 -29.93
CA THR A 7 -1.70 -4.35 -29.91
C THR A 7 -1.77 -3.72 -31.28
N ASP A 8 -2.93 -3.17 -31.64
CA ASP A 8 -3.09 -2.38 -32.85
C ASP A 8 -2.43 -0.99 -32.66
N LYS A 9 -1.31 -0.80 -33.36
CA LYS A 9 -0.52 0.43 -33.27
C LYS A 9 -1.28 1.66 -33.77
N ALA A 10 -2.12 1.49 -34.78
CA ALA A 10 -2.89 2.60 -35.33
C ALA A 10 -3.98 3.06 -34.37
N VAL A 11 -4.65 2.12 -33.70
CA VAL A 11 -5.62 2.44 -32.65
C VAL A 11 -4.93 3.10 -31.46
N LEU A 12 -3.78 2.59 -31.01
CA LEU A 12 -3.03 3.18 -29.92
C LEU A 12 -2.57 4.62 -30.23
N GLU A 13 -2.11 4.87 -31.47
CA GLU A 13 -1.73 6.21 -31.92
C GLU A 13 -2.93 7.18 -31.89
N LYS A 14 -4.10 6.73 -32.34
CA LYS A 14 -5.34 7.52 -32.25
C LYS A 14 -5.71 7.85 -30.81
N TRP A 15 -5.59 6.90 -29.88
CA TRP A 15 -5.84 7.15 -28.45
C TRP A 15 -4.85 8.16 -27.86
N LEU A 16 -3.58 8.08 -28.20
CA LEU A 16 -2.58 9.04 -27.74
C LEU A 16 -2.83 10.46 -28.25
N LYS A 17 -3.38 10.58 -29.47
CA LYS A 17 -3.69 11.87 -30.13
C LYS A 17 -5.10 12.38 -29.85
N ALA A 18 -5.97 11.60 -29.21
CA ALA A 18 -7.38 11.94 -29.03
C ALA A 18 -7.63 13.21 -28.17
N GLY A 19 -6.65 13.65 -27.41
CA GLY A 19 -6.83 14.76 -26.48
C GLY A 19 -7.56 14.37 -25.20
N TYR A 20 -7.99 15.35 -24.44
CA TYR A 20 -8.80 15.17 -23.24
C TYR A 20 -9.87 16.27 -23.12
N VAL A 21 -11.00 15.93 -22.52
CA VAL A 21 -12.08 16.87 -22.27
C VAL A 21 -11.99 17.38 -20.83
N TYR A 22 -11.95 18.71 -20.69
CA TYR A 22 -12.01 19.37 -19.39
C TYR A 22 -13.01 20.53 -19.46
N GLN A 23 -13.95 20.57 -18.53
CA GLN A 23 -15.04 21.55 -18.48
C GLN A 23 -15.82 21.68 -19.82
N ASN A 24 -16.10 20.54 -20.46
CA ASN A 24 -16.75 20.42 -21.78
C ASN A 24 -15.96 20.98 -22.98
N GLU A 25 -14.69 21.33 -22.82
CA GLU A 25 -13.80 21.72 -23.89
C GLU A 25 -12.78 20.63 -24.20
N LEU A 26 -12.48 20.41 -25.49
CA LEU A 26 -11.50 19.44 -25.95
C LEU A 26 -10.12 20.08 -26.05
N PHE A 27 -9.16 19.55 -25.30
CA PHE A 27 -7.76 19.95 -25.33
C PHE A 27 -6.93 18.90 -26.08
N PRO A 28 -6.15 19.29 -27.11
CA PRO A 28 -5.30 18.37 -27.85
C PRO A 28 -4.11 17.91 -26.97
N THR A 29 -3.77 16.62 -27.04
CA THR A 29 -2.55 16.10 -26.44
C THR A 29 -1.36 16.42 -27.33
N LYS A 30 -0.48 17.31 -26.87
CA LYS A 30 0.72 17.70 -27.63
C LYS A 30 1.89 16.74 -27.41
N ALA A 31 1.98 16.12 -26.23
CA ALA A 31 3.00 15.13 -25.89
C ALA A 31 2.52 14.24 -24.75
N GLY A 32 2.94 12.96 -24.75
CA GLY A 32 2.63 11.99 -23.70
C GLY A 32 1.16 11.56 -23.70
N THR A 33 0.65 11.29 -22.48
CA THR A 33 -0.76 10.96 -22.22
C THR A 33 -1.34 11.94 -21.20
N PRO A 34 -2.66 12.23 -21.26
CA PRO A 34 -3.29 13.11 -20.27
C PRO A 34 -3.07 12.57 -18.85
N GLN A 35 -2.77 13.47 -17.92
CA GLN A 35 -2.62 13.10 -16.51
C GLN A 35 -3.97 12.60 -15.97
N GLY A 36 -3.99 11.39 -15.37
CA GLY A 36 -5.22 10.75 -14.90
C GLY A 36 -5.93 9.86 -15.95
N GLY A 37 -5.39 9.71 -17.16
CA GLY A 37 -5.92 8.77 -18.16
C GLY A 37 -5.80 7.32 -17.69
N ILE A 38 -6.85 6.50 -17.90
CA ILE A 38 -6.94 5.11 -17.43
C ILE A 38 -5.78 4.26 -17.96
N ILE A 39 -5.38 4.44 -19.22
CA ILE A 39 -4.30 3.67 -19.87
C ILE A 39 -2.90 4.22 -19.58
N SER A 40 -2.79 5.46 -19.08
CA SER A 40 -1.49 6.15 -18.89
C SER A 40 -0.50 5.35 -18.03
N PRO A 41 -0.89 4.73 -16.89
CA PRO A 41 0.05 3.94 -16.09
C PRO A 41 0.59 2.71 -16.84
N VAL A 42 -0.24 2.08 -17.69
CA VAL A 42 0.18 0.93 -18.49
C VAL A 42 1.20 1.37 -19.53
N LEU A 43 0.92 2.43 -20.28
CA LEU A 43 1.81 2.98 -21.29
C LEU A 43 3.15 3.47 -20.70
N ALA A 44 3.11 4.13 -19.54
CA ALA A 44 4.30 4.53 -18.81
C ALA A 44 5.16 3.33 -18.41
N ASN A 45 4.52 2.26 -17.88
CA ASN A 45 5.23 1.02 -17.55
C ASN A 45 5.85 0.35 -18.79
N MET A 46 5.11 0.28 -19.91
CA MET A 46 5.63 -0.27 -21.17
C MET A 46 6.82 0.55 -21.71
N THR A 47 6.78 1.88 -21.56
CA THR A 47 7.87 2.76 -21.98
C THR A 47 9.15 2.55 -21.21
N LEU A 48 9.04 2.27 -19.90
CA LEU A 48 10.16 2.07 -18.99
C LEU A 48 10.56 0.58 -18.86
N ASP A 49 9.81 -0.31 -19.47
CA ASP A 49 10.17 -1.72 -19.49
C ASP A 49 11.47 -1.97 -20.27
N GLY A 50 12.24 -2.95 -19.80
CA GLY A 50 13.55 -3.28 -20.35
C GLY A 50 14.74 -2.53 -19.74
N LEU A 51 14.55 -1.49 -18.91
CA LEU A 51 15.67 -0.78 -18.27
C LEU A 51 16.51 -1.71 -17.37
N GLU A 52 15.86 -2.56 -16.57
CA GLU A 52 16.58 -3.55 -15.74
C GLU A 52 17.34 -4.57 -16.60
N ALA A 53 16.74 -5.02 -17.70
CA ALA A 53 17.38 -5.93 -18.64
C ALA A 53 18.59 -5.28 -19.32
N ARG A 54 18.49 -4.03 -19.77
CA ARG A 54 19.59 -3.26 -20.36
C ARG A 54 20.78 -3.11 -19.39
N LEU A 55 20.48 -2.81 -18.13
CA LEU A 55 21.49 -2.74 -17.08
C LEU A 55 22.13 -4.10 -16.81
N ALA A 56 21.35 -5.17 -16.77
CA ALA A 56 21.86 -6.52 -16.56
C ALA A 56 22.73 -7.02 -17.72
N GLU A 57 22.38 -6.66 -18.96
CA GLU A 57 23.16 -6.96 -20.17
C GLU A 57 24.51 -6.25 -20.15
N LYS A 58 24.53 -4.94 -19.86
CA LYS A 58 25.76 -4.16 -19.80
C LYS A 58 26.64 -4.52 -18.60
N PHE A 59 26.04 -4.92 -17.49
CA PHE A 59 26.73 -5.26 -16.25
C PHE A 59 26.35 -6.66 -15.74
N PRO A 60 26.61 -7.74 -16.48
CA PRO A 60 26.04 -9.07 -16.22
C PRO A 60 26.41 -9.68 -14.87
N ARG A 61 27.54 -9.28 -14.30
CA ARG A 61 28.03 -9.76 -13.00
C ARG A 61 27.88 -8.74 -11.86
N ALA A 62 27.24 -7.61 -12.09
CA ALA A 62 27.19 -6.54 -11.10
C ALA A 62 26.45 -6.91 -9.80
N LYS A 63 25.54 -7.90 -9.86
CA LYS A 63 24.88 -8.46 -8.65
C LYS A 63 25.81 -9.35 -7.82
N THR A 64 26.76 -10.04 -8.45
CA THR A 64 27.63 -11.07 -7.82
C THR A 64 29.05 -10.58 -7.53
N THR A 65 29.58 -9.63 -8.28
CA THR A 65 30.97 -9.15 -8.25
C THR A 65 31.26 -8.06 -7.20
N GLY A 66 30.47 -7.90 -6.18
CA GLY A 66 30.72 -6.87 -5.17
C GLY A 66 30.28 -5.44 -5.58
N LEU A 67 29.88 -5.18 -6.81
CA LEU A 67 29.31 -3.90 -7.26
C LEU A 67 27.91 -3.69 -6.68
N LYS A 68 27.23 -4.77 -6.27
CA LYS A 68 25.94 -4.79 -5.56
C LYS A 68 24.86 -3.97 -6.26
N MET A 69 24.81 -4.06 -7.59
CA MET A 69 23.76 -3.39 -8.37
C MET A 69 22.42 -4.08 -8.15
N ASN A 70 21.43 -3.32 -7.76
CA ASN A 70 20.03 -3.74 -7.76
C ASN A 70 19.19 -2.56 -8.23
N MET A 71 18.12 -2.86 -8.97
CA MET A 71 17.14 -1.88 -9.39
C MET A 71 15.78 -2.19 -8.76
N VAL A 72 15.10 -1.17 -8.30
CA VAL A 72 13.70 -1.22 -7.85
C VAL A 72 12.96 -0.09 -8.55
N ARG A 73 11.90 -0.40 -9.26
CA ARG A 73 11.08 0.56 -9.99
C ARG A 73 9.61 0.49 -9.53
N TYR A 74 9.00 1.63 -9.41
CA TYR A 74 7.58 1.78 -9.20
C TYR A 74 7.08 2.91 -10.12
N ALA A 75 6.35 2.55 -11.18
CA ALA A 75 5.96 3.46 -12.24
C ALA A 75 7.18 4.18 -12.84
N ASP A 76 7.22 5.51 -12.76
CA ASP A 76 8.31 6.38 -13.20
C ASP A 76 9.40 6.60 -12.14
N ASP A 77 9.11 6.30 -10.87
CA ASP A 77 10.10 6.36 -9.80
C ASP A 77 10.96 5.08 -9.76
N PHE A 78 12.27 5.24 -9.70
CA PHE A 78 13.18 4.10 -9.56
C PHE A 78 14.40 4.41 -8.69
N ILE A 79 14.95 3.36 -8.11
CA ILE A 79 16.19 3.39 -7.34
C ILE A 79 17.15 2.39 -7.95
N ILE A 80 18.39 2.79 -8.15
CA ILE A 80 19.49 1.90 -8.51
C ILE A 80 20.52 1.99 -7.39
N THR A 81 20.88 0.84 -6.82
CA THR A 81 21.95 0.74 -5.81
C THR A 81 23.26 0.38 -6.46
N GLY A 82 24.37 0.83 -5.89
CA GLY A 82 25.71 0.48 -6.31
C GLY A 82 26.71 0.66 -5.19
N ARG A 83 27.92 0.13 -5.37
CA ARG A 83 28.94 0.16 -4.34
C ARG A 83 29.52 1.56 -4.11
N THR A 84 29.80 2.31 -5.18
CA THR A 84 30.41 3.64 -5.10
C THR A 84 29.60 4.68 -5.87
N LYS A 85 29.78 5.94 -5.48
CA LYS A 85 29.16 7.09 -6.12
C LYS A 85 29.68 7.25 -7.55
N GLU A 86 30.98 7.14 -7.73
CA GLU A 86 31.69 7.31 -9.02
C GLU A 86 31.17 6.29 -10.04
N TRP A 87 30.99 5.04 -9.62
CA TRP A 87 30.47 4.00 -10.51
C TRP A 87 29.00 4.26 -10.91
N LEU A 88 28.19 4.74 -9.99
CA LEU A 88 26.80 5.12 -10.29
C LEU A 88 26.74 6.32 -11.25
N GLU A 89 27.64 7.29 -11.08
CA GLU A 89 27.64 8.53 -11.86
C GLU A 89 28.23 8.32 -13.26
N ASN A 90 29.34 7.59 -13.38
CA ASN A 90 30.10 7.47 -14.61
C ASN A 90 29.70 6.28 -15.48
N GLU A 91 29.16 5.20 -14.87
CA GLU A 91 28.81 3.98 -15.60
C GLU A 91 27.29 3.76 -15.70
N ILE A 92 26.56 3.85 -14.58
CA ILE A 92 25.14 3.52 -14.55
C ILE A 92 24.29 4.65 -15.12
N LYS A 93 24.52 5.90 -14.67
CA LYS A 93 23.73 7.05 -15.09
C LYS A 93 23.74 7.28 -16.61
N PRO A 94 24.88 7.16 -17.33
CA PRO A 94 24.89 7.27 -18.79
C PRO A 94 24.01 6.23 -19.48
N VAL A 95 23.98 4.97 -19.01
CA VAL A 95 23.13 3.91 -19.56
C VAL A 95 21.66 4.25 -19.38
N VAL A 96 21.29 4.78 -18.20
CA VAL A 96 19.92 5.20 -17.95
C VAL A 96 19.52 6.37 -18.82
N VAL A 97 20.40 7.36 -18.99
CA VAL A 97 20.15 8.52 -19.86
C VAL A 97 19.97 8.09 -21.30
N GLU A 98 20.85 7.22 -21.82
CA GLU A 98 20.78 6.66 -23.18
C GLU A 98 19.44 5.91 -23.40
N PHE A 99 19.10 5.01 -22.46
CA PHE A 99 17.86 4.25 -22.50
C PHE A 99 16.61 5.15 -22.54
N LEU A 100 16.60 6.22 -21.74
CA LEU A 100 15.49 7.18 -21.70
C LEU A 100 15.44 8.03 -22.97
N ALA A 101 16.61 8.49 -23.48
CA ALA A 101 16.71 9.29 -24.70
C ALA A 101 16.18 8.54 -25.93
N GLU A 102 16.47 7.23 -26.07
CA GLU A 102 15.89 6.37 -27.12
C GLU A 102 14.35 6.39 -27.14
N ARG A 103 13.73 6.79 -26.02
CA ARG A 103 12.27 6.82 -25.81
C ARG A 103 11.69 8.22 -25.75
N GLY A 104 12.52 9.23 -26.06
CA GLY A 104 12.15 10.64 -25.97
C GLY A 104 11.94 11.15 -24.54
N LEU A 105 12.50 10.44 -23.55
CA LEU A 105 12.41 10.80 -22.14
C LEU A 105 13.73 11.42 -21.66
N VAL A 106 13.63 12.32 -20.70
CA VAL A 106 14.79 12.99 -20.09
C VAL A 106 14.80 12.73 -18.59
N LEU A 107 15.97 12.34 -18.07
CA LEU A 107 16.17 12.20 -16.62
C LEU A 107 16.13 13.58 -15.96
N SER A 108 15.23 13.79 -14.99
CA SER A 108 15.13 15.09 -14.29
C SER A 108 16.38 15.34 -13.43
N PRO A 109 17.18 16.38 -13.72
CA PRO A 109 18.37 16.68 -12.91
C PRO A 109 18.05 17.04 -11.46
N GLU A 110 16.92 17.73 -11.25
CA GLU A 110 16.51 18.18 -9.92
C GLU A 110 16.08 17.03 -9.01
N LYS A 111 15.41 16.02 -9.59
CA LYS A 111 14.89 14.86 -8.86
C LYS A 111 15.88 13.73 -8.76
N THR A 112 16.87 13.66 -9.65
CA THR A 112 17.87 12.58 -9.67
C THR A 112 19.03 12.91 -8.75
N LYS A 113 19.18 12.10 -7.69
CA LYS A 113 20.23 12.31 -6.68
C LYS A 113 20.96 11.00 -6.39
N ILE A 114 22.28 11.07 -6.30
CA ILE A 114 23.09 9.98 -5.78
C ILE A 114 23.36 10.27 -4.30
N THR A 115 22.84 9.41 -3.44
CA THR A 115 22.85 9.61 -1.99
C THR A 115 23.48 8.42 -1.30
N HIS A 116 24.33 8.67 -0.32
CA HIS A 116 24.90 7.59 0.49
C HIS A 116 23.85 7.04 1.45
N ILE A 117 23.78 5.71 1.60
CA ILE A 117 22.74 5.04 2.39
C ILE A 117 22.76 5.43 3.89
N LYS A 118 23.90 5.92 4.42
CA LYS A 118 23.98 6.46 5.78
C LYS A 118 23.27 7.81 5.93
N ASP A 119 23.19 8.59 4.86
CA ASP A 119 22.45 9.86 4.86
C ASP A 119 20.94 9.60 4.69
N GLY A 120 20.61 8.54 3.93
CA GLY A 120 19.24 8.13 3.65
C GLY A 120 18.57 8.95 2.56
N PHE A 121 17.48 8.43 2.06
CA PHE A 121 16.66 9.09 1.03
C PHE A 121 15.19 8.71 1.21
N ASP A 122 14.31 9.54 0.67
CA ASP A 122 12.87 9.29 0.66
C ASP A 122 12.45 8.63 -0.64
N PHE A 123 11.65 7.56 -0.53
CA PHE A 123 11.08 6.84 -1.66
C PHE A 123 9.69 6.32 -1.31
N LEU A 124 8.69 6.62 -2.13
CA LEU A 124 7.29 6.21 -1.95
C LEU A 124 6.75 6.51 -0.53
N GLY A 125 7.10 7.66 0.02
CA GLY A 125 6.65 8.07 1.36
C GLY A 125 7.40 7.44 2.53
N TRP A 126 8.45 6.65 2.26
CA TRP A 126 9.34 6.11 3.29
C TRP A 126 10.73 6.73 3.22
N ASN A 127 11.32 7.01 4.36
CA ASN A 127 12.74 7.29 4.51
C ASN A 127 13.49 5.97 4.69
N ILE A 128 14.42 5.70 3.79
CA ILE A 128 15.27 4.50 3.76
C ILE A 128 16.67 4.91 4.16
N ARG A 129 17.15 4.40 5.28
CA ARG A 129 18.45 4.79 5.82
C ARG A 129 19.11 3.66 6.60
N LYS A 130 20.44 3.62 6.55
CA LYS A 130 21.25 2.68 7.34
C LYS A 130 21.72 3.35 8.63
N TYR A 131 21.30 2.80 9.78
CA TYR A 131 21.70 3.23 11.13
C TYR A 131 22.54 2.11 11.76
N ASP A 132 23.78 2.40 12.16
CA ASP A 132 24.66 1.46 12.86
C ASP A 132 24.66 0.04 12.27
N GLY A 133 24.81 -0.06 10.95
CA GLY A 133 24.79 -1.33 10.23
C GLY A 133 23.41 -1.88 9.89
N LYS A 134 22.32 -1.40 10.48
CA LYS A 134 20.94 -1.85 10.24
C LYS A 134 20.23 -0.95 9.25
N LEU A 135 19.68 -1.54 8.19
CA LEU A 135 18.79 -0.81 7.26
C LEU A 135 17.40 -0.68 7.86
N LEU A 136 16.92 0.54 8.03
CA LEU A 136 15.58 0.83 8.51
C LEU A 136 14.79 1.60 7.45
N MET A 137 13.50 1.27 7.37
CA MET A 137 12.51 2.01 6.62
C MET A 137 11.53 2.61 7.62
N LYS A 138 11.32 3.93 7.54
CA LYS A 138 10.38 4.67 8.40
C LYS A 138 9.48 5.55 7.55
N PRO A 139 8.29 5.96 8.00
CA PRO A 139 7.54 7.02 7.33
C PRO A 139 8.42 8.26 7.16
N SER A 140 8.45 8.85 5.96
CA SER A 140 9.24 10.05 5.72
C SER A 140 8.66 11.26 6.46
N LYS A 141 9.50 12.23 6.81
CA LYS A 141 9.04 13.46 7.48
C LYS A 141 8.01 14.21 6.64
N ALA A 142 8.20 14.25 5.33
CA ALA A 142 7.28 14.88 4.39
C ALA A 142 5.91 14.16 4.38
N ASN A 143 5.91 12.83 4.39
CA ASN A 143 4.68 12.04 4.39
C ASN A 143 3.92 12.18 5.71
N VAL A 144 4.61 12.17 6.86
CA VAL A 144 3.99 12.45 8.18
C VAL A 144 3.37 13.84 8.22
N LYS A 145 4.09 14.86 7.70
CA LYS A 145 3.57 16.23 7.63
C LYS A 145 2.32 16.30 6.75
N ALA A 146 2.35 15.75 5.55
CA ALA A 146 1.21 15.76 4.63
C ALA A 146 -0.02 15.04 5.23
N HIS A 147 0.19 13.96 5.97
CA HIS A 147 -0.89 13.27 6.69
C HIS A 147 -1.51 14.13 7.78
N LEU A 148 -0.68 14.79 8.60
CA LEU A 148 -1.14 15.71 9.64
C LEU A 148 -1.84 16.94 9.07
N ASP A 149 -1.36 17.48 7.94
CA ASP A 149 -2.00 18.59 7.25
C ASP A 149 -3.39 18.18 6.74
N LYS A 150 -3.52 17.00 6.11
CA LYS A 150 -4.83 16.46 5.70
C LYS A 150 -5.81 16.29 6.86
N ILE A 151 -5.34 15.77 8.00
CA ILE A 151 -6.18 15.64 9.22
C ILE A 151 -6.59 17.01 9.73
N ARG A 152 -5.68 17.97 9.75
CA ARG A 152 -5.94 19.35 10.14
C ARG A 152 -7.02 19.98 9.26
N ASP A 153 -6.92 19.83 7.95
CA ASP A 153 -7.89 20.37 7.00
C ASP A 153 -9.29 19.81 7.23
N ILE A 154 -9.40 18.49 7.51
CA ILE A 154 -10.68 17.87 7.87
C ILE A 154 -11.23 18.48 9.14
N ILE A 155 -10.44 18.58 10.22
CA ILE A 155 -10.89 19.12 11.51
C ILE A 155 -11.27 20.61 11.40
N MET A 156 -10.48 21.39 10.68
CA MET A 156 -10.69 22.83 10.53
C MET A 156 -11.83 23.17 9.56
N GLY A 157 -12.04 22.36 8.54
CA GLY A 157 -13.16 22.49 7.62
C GLY A 157 -14.52 22.13 8.26
N HIS A 158 -14.49 21.28 9.30
CA HIS A 158 -15.71 20.75 9.91
C HIS A 158 -15.89 21.18 11.37
N LYS A 159 -15.90 22.49 11.61
CA LYS A 159 -15.96 23.08 12.96
C LYS A 159 -17.31 22.84 13.68
N ALA A 160 -18.41 22.72 12.92
CA ALA A 160 -19.77 22.63 13.46
C ALA A 160 -20.39 21.23 13.42
N VAL A 161 -19.75 20.24 12.76
CA VAL A 161 -20.29 18.89 12.63
C VAL A 161 -20.42 18.16 13.97
N LYS A 162 -21.30 17.16 14.03
CA LYS A 162 -21.39 16.26 15.19
C LYS A 162 -20.10 15.48 15.36
N GLN A 163 -19.77 15.14 16.61
CA GLN A 163 -18.57 14.38 16.94
C GLN A 163 -18.51 13.03 16.17
N ALA A 164 -19.64 12.32 16.09
CA ALA A 164 -19.74 11.06 15.37
C ALA A 164 -19.36 11.20 13.89
N GLU A 165 -19.81 12.27 13.23
CA GLU A 165 -19.47 12.54 11.82
C GLU A 165 -17.98 12.83 11.65
N LEU A 166 -17.39 13.61 12.55
CA LEU A 166 -15.95 13.88 12.51
C LEU A 166 -15.13 12.60 12.65
N ILE A 167 -15.54 11.68 13.55
CA ILE A 167 -14.90 10.36 13.72
C ILE A 167 -15.02 9.54 12.43
N ARG A 168 -16.19 9.55 11.76
CA ARG A 168 -16.38 8.84 10.49
C ARG A 168 -15.48 9.37 9.37
N MET A 169 -15.26 10.67 9.31
CA MET A 169 -14.36 11.28 8.33
C MET A 169 -12.89 10.99 8.61
N LEU A 170 -12.47 11.00 9.87
CA LEU A 170 -11.08 10.79 10.27
C LEU A 170 -10.66 9.32 10.22
N ASN A 171 -11.49 8.39 10.69
CA ASN A 171 -11.11 6.98 10.79
C ASN A 171 -10.63 6.32 9.49
N PRO A 172 -11.24 6.57 8.31
CA PRO A 172 -10.73 6.05 7.04
C PRO A 172 -9.33 6.57 6.71
N VAL A 173 -9.07 7.84 6.99
CA VAL A 173 -7.78 8.51 6.72
C VAL A 173 -6.69 7.95 7.63
N LEU A 174 -6.95 7.89 8.95
CA LEU A 174 -6.03 7.31 9.94
C LEU A 174 -5.74 5.85 9.63
N ARG A 175 -6.79 5.05 9.37
CA ARG A 175 -6.65 3.63 9.04
C ARG A 175 -5.86 3.40 7.75
N GLY A 176 -6.14 4.18 6.71
CA GLY A 176 -5.45 4.07 5.43
C GLY A 176 -3.96 4.31 5.57
N TRP A 177 -3.58 5.39 6.26
CA TRP A 177 -2.19 5.76 6.49
C TRP A 177 -1.47 4.76 7.41
N ALA A 178 -2.08 4.37 8.52
CA ALA A 178 -1.52 3.37 9.42
C ALA A 178 -1.31 2.00 8.75
N ASN A 179 -2.26 1.55 7.92
CA ASN A 179 -2.13 0.31 7.15
C ASN A 179 -1.00 0.40 6.11
N TYR A 180 -0.85 1.54 5.43
CA TYR A 180 0.23 1.76 4.46
C TYR A 180 1.61 1.65 5.11
N HIS A 181 1.76 2.15 6.33
CA HIS A 181 3.02 2.12 7.06
C HIS A 181 3.17 0.94 8.04
N SER A 182 2.20 0.03 8.10
CA SER A 182 2.20 -1.09 9.07
C SER A 182 3.34 -2.10 8.88
N HIS A 183 4.01 -2.11 7.73
CA HIS A 183 5.10 -3.06 7.44
C HIS A 183 6.52 -2.48 7.68
N VAL A 184 6.61 -1.22 8.09
CA VAL A 184 7.88 -0.53 8.36
C VAL A 184 8.01 -0.13 9.83
N VAL A 185 9.13 0.46 10.22
CA VAL A 185 9.35 0.94 11.59
C VAL A 185 8.57 2.24 11.82
N ALA A 186 7.28 2.12 12.11
CA ALA A 186 6.35 3.25 12.16
C ALA A 186 5.79 3.59 13.56
N LYS A 187 6.01 2.79 14.59
CA LYS A 187 5.39 2.98 15.92
C LYS A 187 5.62 4.36 16.54
N GLU A 188 6.84 4.89 16.43
CA GLU A 188 7.16 6.22 16.91
C GLU A 188 6.42 7.32 16.11
N ALA A 189 6.34 7.15 14.78
CA ALA A 189 5.59 8.06 13.91
C ALA A 189 4.09 8.01 14.23
N PHE A 190 3.51 6.83 14.43
CA PHE A 190 2.12 6.66 14.82
C PHE A 190 1.82 7.35 16.15
N ALA A 191 2.65 7.12 17.18
CA ALA A 191 2.46 7.78 18.48
C ALA A 191 2.55 9.30 18.39
N ARG A 192 3.45 9.83 17.54
CA ARG A 192 3.56 11.28 17.29
C ARG A 192 2.31 11.83 16.61
N VAL A 193 1.78 11.12 15.60
CA VAL A 193 0.54 11.50 14.90
C VAL A 193 -0.63 11.49 15.87
N ASP A 194 -0.82 10.42 16.63
CA ASP A 194 -1.89 10.29 17.62
C ASP A 194 -1.89 11.45 18.62
N ASN A 195 -0.72 11.85 19.11
CA ASN A 195 -0.58 12.97 20.04
C ASN A 195 -1.01 14.31 19.38
N GLN A 196 -0.59 14.56 18.14
CA GLN A 196 -0.97 15.77 17.42
C GLN A 196 -2.46 15.80 17.07
N VAL A 197 -3.02 14.66 16.66
CA VAL A 197 -4.45 14.51 16.38
C VAL A 197 -5.25 14.78 17.65
N TRP A 198 -4.84 14.20 18.78
CA TRP A 198 -5.47 14.49 20.07
C TRP A 198 -5.44 15.99 20.38
N SER A 199 -4.32 16.66 20.21
CA SER A 199 -4.18 18.11 20.45
C SER A 199 -5.07 18.97 19.54
N MET A 200 -5.27 18.56 18.28
CA MET A 200 -6.17 19.23 17.35
C MET A 200 -7.64 19.04 17.77
N LEU A 201 -8.02 17.83 18.16
CA LEU A 201 -9.38 17.51 18.60
C LEU A 201 -9.72 18.17 19.94
N TRP A 202 -8.77 18.27 20.85
CA TRP A 202 -8.96 19.03 22.08
C TRP A 202 -9.27 20.50 21.79
N ARG A 203 -8.48 21.14 20.92
CA ARG A 203 -8.73 22.53 20.51
C ARG A 203 -10.07 22.69 19.79
N TRP A 204 -10.45 21.73 18.95
CA TRP A 204 -11.75 21.70 18.28
C TRP A 204 -12.88 21.61 19.32
N ALA A 205 -12.79 20.78 20.32
CA ALA A 205 -13.79 20.60 21.37
C ALA A 205 -13.93 21.85 22.25
N VAL A 206 -12.81 22.42 22.73
CA VAL A 206 -12.79 23.63 23.56
C VAL A 206 -13.40 24.82 22.81
N ARG A 207 -13.04 25.02 21.55
CA ARG A 207 -13.57 26.13 20.71
C ARG A 207 -15.09 26.09 20.58
N ARG A 208 -15.72 24.93 20.63
CA ARG A 208 -17.18 24.76 20.51
C ARG A 208 -17.94 25.20 21.77
N HIS A 209 -17.25 25.30 22.88
CA HIS A 209 -17.83 25.59 24.19
C HIS A 209 -16.97 26.60 24.98
N PRO A 210 -16.88 27.84 24.49
CA PRO A 210 -16.01 28.85 25.08
C PRO A 210 -16.36 29.17 26.55
N ASN A 211 -17.63 29.00 26.90
CA ASN A 211 -18.14 29.28 28.27
C ASN A 211 -18.14 28.04 29.18
N LYS A 212 -17.51 26.92 28.78
CA LYS A 212 -17.44 25.69 29.60
C LYS A 212 -16.00 25.40 30.01
N GLY A 213 -15.83 24.92 31.25
CA GLY A 213 -14.52 24.56 31.77
C GLY A 213 -13.96 23.29 31.12
N ALA A 214 -12.65 23.09 31.20
CA ALA A 214 -11.93 21.96 30.60
C ALA A 214 -12.48 20.59 31.05
N ARG A 215 -12.89 20.46 32.31
CA ARG A 215 -13.46 19.22 32.86
C ARG A 215 -14.75 18.84 32.11
N TRP A 216 -15.66 19.80 31.94
CA TRP A 216 -16.91 19.58 31.21
C TRP A 216 -16.66 19.19 29.74
N VAL A 217 -15.71 19.85 29.06
CA VAL A 217 -15.32 19.52 27.68
C VAL A 217 -14.77 18.11 27.59
N LYS A 218 -13.92 17.72 28.58
CA LYS A 218 -13.42 16.35 28.66
C LYS A 218 -14.53 15.33 28.80
N GLU A 219 -15.43 15.52 29.76
CA GLU A 219 -16.54 14.60 30.03
C GLU A 219 -17.48 14.47 28.82
N LYS A 220 -17.67 15.55 28.06
CA LYS A 220 -18.52 15.56 26.87
C LYS A 220 -17.93 14.81 25.67
N TYR A 221 -16.65 14.97 25.41
CA TYR A 221 -16.02 14.53 24.15
C TYR A 221 -15.06 13.35 24.30
N PHE A 222 -14.58 13.12 25.50
CA PHE A 222 -13.57 12.09 25.76
C PHE A 222 -14.04 11.14 26.84
N GLN A 223 -13.95 9.86 26.54
CA GLN A 223 -14.36 8.78 27.43
C GLN A 223 -13.16 8.02 27.98
N THR A 224 -13.38 7.29 29.07
CA THR A 224 -12.43 6.32 29.59
C THR A 224 -12.83 4.93 29.11
N GLN A 225 -11.92 4.24 28.40
CA GLN A 225 -12.13 2.87 27.91
C GLN A 225 -11.04 1.94 28.47
N GLY A 226 -11.39 1.10 29.41
CA GLY A 226 -10.43 0.26 30.13
C GLY A 226 -9.37 1.12 30.84
N THR A 227 -8.10 0.90 30.51
CA THR A 227 -6.97 1.67 31.06
C THR A 227 -6.70 2.99 30.32
N ARG A 228 -7.45 3.29 29.27
CA ARG A 228 -7.23 4.49 28.44
C ARG A 228 -8.16 5.61 28.86
N ASN A 229 -7.58 6.69 29.29
CA ASN A 229 -8.27 7.96 29.50
C ASN A 229 -8.17 8.80 28.23
N TRP A 230 -9.11 9.70 28.02
CA TRP A 230 -9.09 10.66 26.91
C TRP A 230 -9.29 10.03 25.53
N VAL A 231 -10.12 9.00 25.42
CA VAL A 231 -10.52 8.42 24.14
C VAL A 231 -11.61 9.30 23.51
N PHE A 232 -11.32 9.84 22.33
CA PHE A 232 -12.31 10.63 21.60
C PHE A 232 -13.36 9.68 21.00
N ALA A 233 -14.56 9.67 21.60
CA ALA A 233 -15.62 8.72 21.28
C ALA A 233 -17.00 9.36 21.40
N ALA A 234 -17.92 8.93 20.56
CA ALA A 234 -19.30 9.38 20.52
C ALA A 234 -20.25 8.19 20.56
N ASN A 235 -21.32 8.29 21.36
CA ASN A 235 -22.42 7.34 21.30
C ASN A 235 -23.43 7.81 20.27
N GLU A 236 -23.88 6.91 19.42
CA GLU A 236 -24.87 7.14 18.39
C GLU A 236 -26.02 6.13 18.59
N GLU A 237 -27.21 6.65 18.75
CA GLU A 237 -28.41 5.84 18.70
C GLU A 237 -28.76 5.61 17.24
N LYS A 238 -28.93 4.36 16.86
CA LYS A 238 -29.47 3.98 15.56
C LYS A 238 -30.99 3.96 15.61
N GLU A 239 -31.61 4.02 14.44
CA GLU A 239 -33.05 3.89 14.27
C GLU A 239 -33.64 2.57 14.84
N ASP A 240 -32.80 1.54 14.96
CA ASP A 240 -33.13 0.23 15.57
C ASP A 240 -33.02 0.23 17.11
N GLY A 241 -32.76 1.37 17.75
CA GLY A 241 -32.59 1.51 19.21
C GLY A 241 -31.33 0.94 19.79
N ILE A 242 -30.45 0.37 18.96
CA ILE A 242 -29.15 -0.19 19.39
C ILE A 242 -28.10 0.92 19.33
N GLY A 243 -27.71 1.42 20.51
CA GLY A 243 -26.63 2.39 20.59
C GLY A 243 -25.31 1.82 20.06
N ARG A 244 -24.63 2.57 19.19
CA ARG A 244 -23.30 2.24 18.70
C ARG A 244 -22.28 3.25 19.20
N GLU A 245 -21.26 2.77 19.86
CA GLU A 245 -20.10 3.60 20.18
C GLU A 245 -19.17 3.75 18.97
N LEU A 246 -18.90 4.98 18.59
CA LEU A 246 -17.94 5.36 17.56
C LEU A 246 -16.68 5.90 18.22
N VAL A 247 -15.59 5.20 18.03
CA VAL A 247 -14.28 5.53 18.64
C VAL A 247 -13.31 5.99 17.56
N LEU A 248 -12.57 7.05 17.85
CA LEU A 248 -11.47 7.48 17.00
C LEU A 248 -10.36 6.42 17.00
N LEU A 249 -9.93 6.03 15.81
CA LEU A 249 -8.83 5.08 15.64
C LEU A 249 -7.52 5.68 16.17
N LYS A 250 -6.78 4.90 16.92
CA LYS A 250 -5.43 5.22 17.35
C LYS A 250 -4.43 4.48 16.45
N GLU A 251 -3.58 5.21 15.73
CA GLU A 251 -2.64 4.62 14.77
C GLU A 251 -1.59 3.74 15.46
N ALA A 252 -1.15 4.11 16.66
CA ALA A 252 -0.21 3.33 17.45
C ALA A 252 -0.72 1.93 17.82
N ASP A 253 -2.03 1.67 17.75
CA ASP A 253 -2.59 0.34 17.99
C ASP A 253 -2.44 -0.58 16.78
N THR A 254 -2.18 -0.02 15.59
CA THR A 254 -1.96 -0.81 14.38
C THR A 254 -0.74 -1.71 14.54
N PRO A 255 -0.88 -3.05 14.45
CA PRO A 255 0.26 -3.95 14.60
C PRO A 255 1.24 -3.79 13.44
N ILE A 256 2.54 -3.89 13.73
CA ILE A 256 3.56 -3.91 12.69
C ILE A 256 3.60 -5.31 12.09
N GLN A 257 3.27 -5.42 10.80
CA GLN A 257 3.26 -6.66 10.04
C GLN A 257 4.30 -6.59 8.94
N ARG A 258 5.42 -7.26 9.09
CA ARG A 258 6.48 -7.26 8.08
C ARG A 258 5.99 -7.82 6.75
N HIS A 259 6.33 -7.14 5.67
CA HIS A 259 6.05 -7.61 4.33
C HIS A 259 6.90 -8.86 4.03
N ILE A 260 6.25 -9.93 3.57
CA ILE A 260 6.95 -11.12 3.10
C ILE A 260 7.27 -10.90 1.62
N LYS A 261 8.57 -10.88 1.27
CA LYS A 261 9.03 -10.68 -0.10
C LYS A 261 8.42 -11.72 -1.06
N ILE A 262 7.95 -11.27 -2.21
CA ILE A 262 7.52 -12.13 -3.30
C ILE A 262 8.78 -12.62 -4.03
N LYS A 263 8.80 -13.88 -4.48
CA LYS A 263 9.88 -14.37 -5.35
C LYS A 263 9.89 -13.55 -6.63
N ALA A 264 11.09 -13.18 -7.10
CA ALA A 264 11.23 -12.24 -8.24
C ALA A 264 10.52 -12.71 -9.52
N ASP A 265 10.57 -14.01 -9.78
CA ASP A 265 10.00 -14.60 -11.00
C ASP A 265 8.52 -14.96 -10.84
N ALA A 266 7.93 -14.77 -9.64
CA ALA A 266 6.57 -15.18 -9.38
C ALA A 266 5.57 -14.19 -10.02
N ASN A 267 4.81 -14.69 -10.99
CA ASN A 267 3.75 -13.96 -11.67
C ASN A 267 2.38 -14.47 -11.18
N PRO A 268 1.51 -13.62 -10.62
CA PRO A 268 0.19 -14.04 -10.13
C PRO A 268 -0.78 -14.48 -11.24
N HIS A 269 -0.47 -14.16 -12.50
CA HIS A 269 -1.26 -14.56 -13.68
C HIS A 269 -0.72 -15.82 -14.38
N ASP A 270 0.41 -16.38 -13.90
CA ASP A 270 0.99 -17.61 -14.43
C ASP A 270 0.53 -18.80 -13.58
N PRO A 271 -0.19 -19.78 -14.15
CA PRO A 271 -0.74 -20.95 -13.43
C PRO A 271 0.29 -21.72 -12.60
N LYS A 272 1.57 -21.76 -13.03
CA LYS A 272 2.65 -22.44 -12.28
C LYS A 272 2.89 -21.86 -10.89
N TRP A 273 2.50 -20.58 -10.67
CA TRP A 273 2.69 -19.89 -9.40
C TRP A 273 1.44 -19.86 -8.52
N GLU A 274 0.33 -20.44 -8.97
CA GLU A 274 -0.95 -20.39 -8.26
C GLU A 274 -0.82 -20.91 -6.83
N GLN A 275 -0.22 -22.07 -6.63
CA GLN A 275 0.01 -22.68 -5.32
C GLN A 275 0.83 -21.78 -4.38
N TYR A 276 1.85 -21.13 -4.93
CA TYR A 276 2.68 -20.19 -4.18
C TYR A 276 1.89 -18.98 -3.69
N PHE A 277 1.05 -18.40 -4.54
CA PHE A 277 0.22 -17.25 -4.16
C PHE A 277 -0.92 -17.65 -3.23
N GLU A 278 -1.54 -18.80 -3.41
CA GLU A 278 -2.54 -19.34 -2.48
C GLU A 278 -1.97 -19.51 -1.06
N ALA A 279 -0.80 -20.13 -0.93
CA ALA A 279 -0.12 -20.31 0.34
C ALA A 279 0.25 -18.95 1.01
N ARG A 280 0.68 -17.99 0.22
CA ARG A 280 0.93 -16.61 0.74
C ARG A 280 -0.34 -15.94 1.22
N TRP A 281 -1.41 -16.07 0.46
CA TRP A 281 -2.69 -15.45 0.77
C TRP A 281 -3.33 -16.09 2.00
N GLY A 282 -3.28 -17.41 2.13
CA GLY A 282 -3.71 -18.16 3.31
C GLY A 282 -3.02 -17.68 4.59
N ARG A 283 -1.67 -17.51 4.55
CA ARG A 283 -0.92 -16.93 5.69
C ARG A 283 -1.35 -15.50 6.02
N LYS A 284 -1.60 -14.67 5.01
CA LYS A 284 -2.09 -13.31 5.22
C LYS A 284 -3.48 -13.30 5.86
N MET A 285 -4.35 -14.23 5.49
CA MET A 285 -5.67 -14.38 6.10
C MET A 285 -5.58 -14.81 7.57
N LEU A 286 -4.71 -15.78 7.88
CA LEU A 286 -4.48 -16.21 9.27
C LEU A 286 -4.02 -15.08 10.18
N ASN A 287 -3.23 -14.15 9.64
CA ASN A 287 -2.68 -13.03 10.40
C ASN A 287 -3.65 -11.85 10.57
N SER A 288 -4.87 -11.93 10.05
CA SER A 288 -5.88 -10.87 10.19
C SER A 288 -7.17 -11.39 10.81
N ALA A 289 -7.82 -10.57 11.66
CA ALA A 289 -9.10 -10.92 12.26
C ALA A 289 -10.20 -11.19 11.21
N ARG A 290 -10.25 -10.36 10.14
CA ARG A 290 -11.16 -10.57 9.00
C ARG A 290 -10.89 -11.85 8.25
N GLY A 291 -9.60 -12.17 8.03
CA GLY A 291 -9.18 -13.38 7.35
C GLY A 291 -9.58 -14.63 8.14
N ARG A 292 -9.33 -14.65 9.46
CA ARG A 292 -9.76 -15.75 10.34
C ARG A 292 -11.28 -15.96 10.32
N ALA A 293 -12.05 -14.88 10.41
CA ALA A 293 -13.52 -14.95 10.33
C ALA A 293 -14.01 -15.47 8.98
N LYS A 294 -13.34 -15.13 7.87
CA LYS A 294 -13.63 -15.65 6.55
C LYS A 294 -13.31 -17.15 6.45
N LEU A 295 -12.13 -17.56 6.91
CA LEU A 295 -11.70 -18.97 6.94
C LEU A 295 -12.64 -19.82 7.80
N TYR A 296 -13.07 -19.31 8.94
CA TYR A 296 -14.04 -20.00 9.80
C TYR A 296 -15.38 -20.23 9.10
N ARG A 297 -15.88 -19.24 8.34
CA ARG A 297 -17.08 -19.39 7.50
C ARG A 297 -16.91 -20.42 6.39
N VAL A 298 -15.72 -20.47 5.76
CA VAL A 298 -15.41 -21.51 4.76
C VAL A 298 -15.41 -22.88 5.41
N TRP A 299 -14.76 -23.03 6.58
CA TRP A 299 -14.72 -24.25 7.35
C TRP A 299 -16.11 -24.75 7.73
N LEU A 300 -16.97 -23.87 8.27
CA LEU A 300 -18.37 -24.20 8.61
C LEU A 300 -19.15 -24.69 7.40
N ARG A 301 -19.03 -24.00 6.26
CA ARG A 301 -19.72 -24.37 5.01
C ARG A 301 -19.26 -25.73 4.47
N GLN A 302 -18.03 -26.15 4.79
CA GLN A 302 -17.48 -27.46 4.43
C GLN A 302 -17.75 -28.53 5.49
N GLU A 303 -18.50 -28.17 6.57
CA GLU A 303 -18.73 -29.07 7.72
C GLU A 303 -17.43 -29.56 8.37
N GLY A 304 -16.37 -28.73 8.28
CA GLY A 304 -15.04 -29.07 8.81
C GLY A 304 -14.30 -30.16 8.02
N ILE A 305 -14.77 -30.54 6.83
CA ILE A 305 -14.25 -31.67 6.04
C ILE A 305 -13.35 -31.16 4.91
N CYS A 306 -12.21 -31.81 4.69
CA CYS A 306 -11.34 -31.57 3.54
C CYS A 306 -12.02 -32.01 2.23
N ARG A 307 -12.10 -31.10 1.25
CA ARG A 307 -12.76 -31.43 -0.04
C ARG A 307 -11.98 -32.40 -0.92
N SER A 308 -10.71 -32.68 -0.62
CA SER A 308 -9.92 -33.66 -1.39
C SER A 308 -10.02 -35.09 -0.85
N CYS A 309 -9.88 -35.29 0.47
CA CYS A 309 -9.85 -36.62 1.07
C CYS A 309 -11.09 -36.96 1.88
N GLN A 310 -12.03 -36.02 2.04
CA GLN A 310 -13.26 -36.17 2.82
C GLN A 310 -13.04 -36.44 4.32
N GLU A 311 -11.80 -36.21 4.81
CA GLU A 311 -11.45 -36.38 6.23
C GLU A 311 -11.60 -35.02 6.97
N PRO A 312 -11.88 -35.06 8.29
CA PRO A 312 -12.02 -33.84 9.09
C PRO A 312 -10.74 -33.00 9.16
N ILE A 313 -10.87 -31.69 8.97
CA ILE A 313 -9.80 -30.70 9.21
C ILE A 313 -9.85 -30.33 10.68
N MET A 314 -9.00 -30.96 11.49
CA MET A 314 -8.92 -30.75 12.94
C MET A 314 -8.14 -29.48 13.31
N LEU A 315 -8.39 -28.96 14.52
CA LEU A 315 -7.53 -27.93 15.14
C LEU A 315 -6.10 -28.48 15.23
N GLY A 316 -5.15 -27.82 14.54
CA GLY A 316 -3.75 -28.24 14.51
C GLY A 316 -3.35 -29.06 13.27
N SER A 317 -4.29 -29.54 12.47
CA SER A 317 -3.96 -30.14 11.18
C SER A 317 -3.38 -29.10 10.22
N PRO A 318 -2.27 -29.35 9.53
CA PRO A 318 -1.78 -28.45 8.50
C PRO A 318 -2.76 -28.44 7.31
N TRP A 319 -3.24 -27.27 6.97
CA TRP A 319 -4.18 -27.04 5.86
C TRP A 319 -3.79 -25.82 5.02
N ASP A 320 -4.31 -25.76 3.81
CA ASP A 320 -4.21 -24.60 2.92
C ASP A 320 -5.58 -24.16 2.39
N VAL A 321 -5.61 -22.97 1.79
CA VAL A 321 -6.81 -22.39 1.17
C VAL A 321 -6.63 -22.43 -0.34
N ARG A 322 -7.64 -22.93 -1.06
CA ARG A 322 -7.65 -22.98 -2.52
C ARG A 322 -8.87 -22.30 -3.08
N HIS A 323 -8.72 -21.76 -4.28
CA HIS A 323 -9.83 -21.22 -5.04
C HIS A 323 -10.54 -22.34 -5.83
N THR A 324 -11.87 -22.35 -5.80
CA THR A 324 -12.69 -23.25 -6.63
C THR A 324 -12.58 -22.87 -8.10
N VAL A 325 -12.75 -21.59 -8.40
CA VAL A 325 -12.43 -20.97 -9.69
C VAL A 325 -11.12 -20.23 -9.53
N LYS A 326 -10.12 -20.57 -10.34
CA LYS A 326 -8.79 -19.98 -10.27
C LYS A 326 -8.84 -18.45 -10.52
N ARG A 327 -7.92 -17.71 -9.93
CA ARG A 327 -7.78 -16.27 -10.19
C ARG A 327 -7.47 -15.97 -11.64
N THR A 328 -6.67 -16.84 -12.30
CA THR A 328 -6.39 -16.78 -13.74
C THR A 328 -7.66 -16.88 -14.59
N ASP A 329 -8.66 -17.56 -14.09
CA ASP A 329 -9.94 -17.83 -14.77
C ASP A 329 -11.04 -16.85 -14.27
N GLY A 330 -10.65 -15.74 -13.66
CA GLY A 330 -11.57 -14.72 -13.15
C GLY A 330 -12.16 -14.99 -11.77
N GLY A 331 -11.64 -15.98 -11.05
CA GLY A 331 -12.09 -16.32 -9.70
C GLY A 331 -11.80 -15.22 -8.68
N THR A 332 -12.77 -14.93 -7.80
CA THR A 332 -12.70 -13.91 -6.76
C THR A 332 -12.24 -14.49 -5.42
N ASP A 333 -11.80 -13.61 -4.51
CA ASP A 333 -11.45 -13.97 -3.12
C ASP A 333 -12.69 -14.06 -2.19
N ALA A 334 -13.90 -14.15 -2.74
CA ALA A 334 -15.12 -14.33 -1.96
C ALA A 334 -15.09 -15.67 -1.22
N ALA A 335 -15.69 -15.75 -0.01
CA ALA A 335 -15.72 -16.99 0.75
C ALA A 335 -16.40 -18.15 -0.05
N SER A 336 -17.35 -17.81 -0.94
CA SER A 336 -18.01 -18.76 -1.83
C SER A 336 -17.07 -19.47 -2.81
N ASN A 337 -15.98 -18.79 -3.20
CA ASN A 337 -14.98 -19.32 -4.12
C ASN A 337 -13.76 -19.94 -3.40
N LEU A 338 -13.82 -20.14 -2.09
CA LEU A 338 -12.72 -20.69 -1.31
C LEU A 338 -13.04 -22.05 -0.75
N GLN A 339 -12.03 -22.91 -0.67
CA GLN A 339 -12.09 -24.22 -0.04
C GLN A 339 -10.84 -24.43 0.83
N LEU A 340 -11.02 -25.17 1.95
CA LEU A 340 -9.95 -25.63 2.80
C LEU A 340 -9.62 -27.10 2.47
N HIS A 341 -8.33 -27.39 2.40
CA HIS A 341 -7.80 -28.72 2.15
C HIS A 341 -6.67 -29.01 3.12
N HIS A 342 -6.42 -30.26 3.48
CA HIS A 342 -5.19 -30.62 4.15
C HIS A 342 -3.98 -30.28 3.26
N LEU A 343 -2.89 -29.84 3.88
CA LEU A 343 -1.68 -29.41 3.16
C LEU A 343 -1.11 -30.56 2.28
N ASN A 344 -1.26 -31.79 2.74
CA ASN A 344 -0.74 -32.99 2.06
C ASN A 344 -1.71 -33.57 1.00
N CYS A 345 -2.93 -33.06 0.91
CA CYS A 345 -3.86 -33.46 -0.13
C CYS A 345 -3.45 -32.81 -1.46
N ARG A 346 -2.67 -33.54 -2.26
CA ARG A 346 -2.27 -33.11 -3.61
C ARG A 346 -3.49 -32.91 -4.50
N ARG A 347 -3.46 -31.92 -5.37
CA ARG A 347 -4.41 -31.85 -6.48
C ARG A 347 -4.23 -33.12 -7.33
N VAL A 348 -5.26 -33.90 -7.44
CA VAL A 348 -5.40 -34.80 -8.58
C VAL A 348 -5.76 -33.89 -9.74
N ASN A 349 -4.87 -33.81 -10.75
CA ASN A 349 -5.09 -33.00 -11.96
C ASN A 349 -6.32 -33.51 -12.72
#